data_940ede0b11b8054e6a8ce54970e7d3ce
#
_entry.id   940ede0b11b8054e6a8ce54970e7d3ce
#
_cell.length_a   1.000
_cell.length_b   1.000
_cell.length_c   1.000
_cell.angle_alpha   90.00
_cell.angle_beta   90.00
_cell.angle_gamma   90.00
#
_symmetry.space_group_name_H-M   'P 1'
#
loop_
_entity.id
_entity.type
_entity.pdbx_description
1 polymer ?
#
loop_
_entity_poly.entity_id
_entity_poly.type
_entity_poly.pdbx_seq_one_letter_code
_entity_poly.pdbx_strand_id
1 'polypeptide(L)'
;MPYRHSLRIRYDECDMQGIVFNAHYLAYCDDAFGVWVEAAMPGAMSFVGNAGSFDVVVKKAVVTWSGALRFRETVDIDCAVDRWGRSSFDVAFRGSVGGAERFAVLTTYVNVSPGTHTPAPVAAAVKSAFGAESR
;
A
#
# COMPACT_ATOMS: atom_id res chain seq x y z
N MET A 1 -13.67 5.43 -6.08
CA MET A 1 -13.82 4.54 -4.90
C MET A 1 -12.45 4.01 -4.50
N PRO A 2 -12.08 4.04 -3.20
CA PRO A 2 -10.84 3.40 -2.75
C PRO A 2 -10.92 1.89 -2.93
N TYR A 3 -9.77 1.29 -3.13
CA TYR A 3 -9.65 -0.17 -3.12
C TYR A 3 -9.54 -0.64 -1.68
N ARG A 4 -10.29 -1.66 -1.29
CA ARG A 4 -10.25 -2.20 0.07
C ARG A 4 -9.63 -3.58 0.10
N HIS A 5 -8.64 -3.76 0.96
CA HIS A 5 -8.04 -5.04 1.29
C HIS A 5 -8.24 -5.30 2.78
N SER A 6 -8.72 -6.48 3.14
CA SER A 6 -8.94 -6.86 4.53
C SER A 6 -7.98 -7.97 4.92
N LEU A 7 -7.41 -7.87 6.12
CA LEU A 7 -6.56 -8.91 6.67
C LEU A 7 -6.81 -9.10 8.16
N ARG A 8 -6.55 -10.32 8.63
CA ARG A 8 -6.68 -10.65 10.04
C ARG A 8 -5.33 -10.58 10.72
N ILE A 9 -5.27 -9.94 11.88
CA ILE A 9 -4.05 -9.82 12.67
C ILE A 9 -3.68 -11.18 13.26
N ARG A 10 -2.44 -11.59 13.04
CA ARG A 10 -1.91 -12.88 13.48
C ARG A 10 -1.09 -12.74 14.74
N TYR A 11 -0.94 -13.85 15.48
CA TYR A 11 -0.25 -13.89 16.75
C TYR A 11 1.20 -13.39 16.66
N ASP A 12 1.94 -13.81 15.65
CA ASP A 12 3.35 -13.46 15.47
C ASP A 12 3.58 -11.99 15.05
N GLU A 13 2.51 -11.25 14.79
CA GLU A 13 2.58 -9.83 14.46
C GLU A 13 2.44 -8.94 15.69
N CYS A 14 2.09 -9.51 16.84
CA CYS A 14 1.85 -8.78 18.08
C CYS A 14 3.05 -8.86 19.00
N ASP A 15 3.24 -7.79 19.77
CA ASP A 15 4.26 -7.72 20.81
C ASP A 15 3.72 -8.20 22.17
N MET A 16 4.52 -8.04 23.23
CA MET A 16 4.14 -8.46 24.58
C MET A 16 2.91 -7.74 25.13
N GLN A 17 2.54 -6.60 24.56
CA GLN A 17 1.34 -5.86 24.98
C GLN A 17 0.08 -6.35 24.27
N GLY A 18 0.18 -7.34 23.38
CA GLY A 18 -0.95 -7.85 22.61
C GLY A 18 -1.40 -6.96 21.46
N ILE A 19 -0.59 -5.98 21.11
CA ILE A 19 -0.84 -5.08 19.98
C ILE A 19 0.18 -5.32 18.89
N VAL A 20 -0.20 -4.97 17.65
CA VAL A 20 0.69 -5.12 16.49
C VAL A 20 1.94 -4.29 16.68
N PHE A 21 3.11 -4.92 16.50
CA PHE A 21 4.38 -4.23 16.55
C PHE A 21 4.45 -3.20 15.40
N ASN A 22 4.95 -2.00 15.71
CA ASN A 22 4.84 -0.84 14.82
C ASN A 22 5.42 -1.05 13.42
N ALA A 23 6.44 -1.88 13.28
CA ALA A 23 7.07 -2.16 11.99
C ALA A 23 6.14 -2.92 11.02
N HIS A 24 5.14 -3.64 11.51
CA HIS A 24 4.25 -4.42 10.65
C HIS A 24 3.23 -3.58 9.88
N TYR A 25 2.96 -2.35 10.31
CA TYR A 25 1.98 -1.50 9.63
C TYR A 25 2.39 -1.19 8.19
N LEU A 26 3.67 -0.96 7.95
CA LEU A 26 4.17 -0.75 6.59
C LEU A 26 4.08 -2.03 5.75
N ALA A 27 4.33 -3.18 6.37
CA ALA A 27 4.17 -4.47 5.69
C ALA A 27 2.72 -4.73 5.29
N TYR A 28 1.75 -4.36 6.12
CA TYR A 28 0.34 -4.45 5.79
C TYR A 28 -0.02 -3.58 4.60
N CYS A 29 0.52 -2.35 4.55
CA CYS A 29 0.29 -1.44 3.43
C CYS A 29 0.92 -1.97 2.15
N ASP A 30 2.12 -2.54 2.22
CA ASP A 30 2.78 -3.14 1.06
C ASP A 30 1.99 -4.33 0.54
N ASP A 31 1.45 -5.16 1.42
CA ASP A 31 0.60 -6.29 1.04
C ASP A 31 -0.67 -5.77 0.36
N ALA A 32 -1.33 -4.78 0.95
CA ALA A 32 -2.52 -4.16 0.36
C ALA A 32 -2.23 -3.56 -1.02
N PHE A 33 -1.09 -2.90 -1.16
CA PHE A 33 -0.67 -2.33 -2.44
C PHE A 33 -0.45 -3.41 -3.49
N GLY A 34 0.24 -4.49 -3.13
CA GLY A 34 0.49 -5.61 -4.05
C GLY A 34 -0.80 -6.27 -4.53
N VAL A 35 -1.76 -6.49 -3.63
CA VAL A 35 -3.07 -7.05 -3.99
C VAL A 35 -3.83 -6.08 -4.89
N TRP A 36 -3.77 -4.78 -4.61
CA TRP A 36 -4.43 -3.76 -5.42
C TRP A 36 -3.83 -3.71 -6.84
N VAL A 37 -2.50 -3.74 -6.94
CA VAL A 37 -1.83 -3.77 -8.25
C VAL A 37 -2.28 -4.98 -9.05
N GLU A 38 -2.33 -6.16 -8.43
CA GLU A 38 -2.77 -7.38 -9.13
C GLU A 38 -4.23 -7.29 -9.57
N ALA A 39 -5.10 -6.70 -8.76
CA ALA A 39 -6.49 -6.50 -9.11
C ALA A 39 -6.68 -5.49 -10.25
N ALA A 40 -5.90 -4.40 -10.24
CA ALA A 40 -6.02 -3.32 -11.21
C ALA A 40 -5.28 -3.62 -12.52
N MET A 41 -4.16 -4.33 -12.45
CA MET A 41 -3.27 -4.61 -13.58
C MET A 41 -2.72 -6.04 -13.45
N PRO A 42 -3.53 -7.07 -13.73
CA PRO A 42 -3.08 -8.46 -13.58
C PRO A 42 -1.76 -8.74 -14.32
N GLY A 43 -0.80 -9.33 -13.60
CA GLY A 43 0.52 -9.66 -14.14
C GLY A 43 1.48 -8.50 -14.32
N ALA A 44 1.11 -7.28 -13.94
CA ALA A 44 1.97 -6.11 -14.13
C ALA A 44 3.22 -6.13 -13.26
N MET A 45 3.10 -6.62 -12.01
CA MET A 45 4.25 -6.81 -11.12
C MET A 45 4.64 -8.29 -11.08
N SER A 46 5.96 -8.55 -11.10
CA SER A 46 6.48 -9.90 -10.92
C SER A 46 7.58 -9.87 -9.86
N PHE A 47 7.44 -10.75 -8.89
CA PHE A 47 8.46 -10.91 -7.85
C PHE A 47 9.58 -11.86 -8.30
N VAL A 48 9.44 -12.50 -9.46
CA VAL A 48 10.39 -13.44 -9.99
C VAL A 48 10.98 -12.90 -11.29
N GLY A 49 12.28 -12.58 -11.26
CA GLY A 49 13.02 -12.17 -12.45
C GLY A 49 12.64 -10.79 -12.99
N ASN A 50 11.90 -9.99 -12.26
CA ASN A 50 11.48 -8.65 -12.69
C ASN A 50 10.84 -8.64 -14.09
N ALA A 51 10.03 -9.65 -14.37
CA ALA A 51 9.40 -9.83 -15.68
C ALA A 51 8.15 -8.97 -15.89
N GLY A 52 7.73 -8.22 -14.86
CA GLY A 52 6.55 -7.38 -14.93
C GLY A 52 6.77 -6.09 -15.73
N SER A 53 5.67 -5.41 -16.03
CA SER A 53 5.67 -4.13 -16.75
C SER A 53 5.59 -2.92 -15.81
N PHE A 54 5.45 -3.13 -14.51
CA PHE A 54 5.30 -2.09 -13.50
C PHE A 54 6.20 -2.41 -12.31
N ASP A 55 6.96 -1.42 -11.88
CA ASP A 55 7.87 -1.56 -10.75
C ASP A 55 7.98 -0.25 -10.02
N VAL A 56 8.09 -0.32 -8.69
CA VAL A 56 8.20 0.86 -7.82
C VAL A 56 9.20 0.61 -6.71
N VAL A 57 9.73 1.71 -6.19
CA VAL A 57 10.47 1.71 -4.93
C VAL A 57 9.83 2.71 -3.98
N VAL A 58 9.93 2.45 -2.68
CA VAL A 58 9.42 3.37 -1.66
C VAL A 58 10.47 4.46 -1.40
N LYS A 59 10.05 5.71 -1.50
CA LYS A 59 10.89 6.87 -1.20
C LYS A 59 10.62 7.41 0.20
N LYS A 60 9.35 7.40 0.61
CA LYS A 60 8.92 8.02 1.87
C LYS A 60 7.64 7.34 2.35
N ALA A 61 7.52 7.20 3.65
CA ALA A 61 6.28 6.75 4.27
C ALA A 61 6.06 7.54 5.56
N VAL A 62 4.85 8.03 5.75
CA VAL A 62 4.45 8.74 6.97
C VAL A 62 3.33 7.95 7.60
N VAL A 63 3.53 7.49 8.83
CA VAL A 63 2.57 6.69 9.57
C VAL A 63 2.00 7.52 10.71
N THR A 64 0.69 7.52 10.83
CA THR A 64 -0.01 8.16 11.95
C THR A 64 -0.91 7.12 12.61
N TRP A 65 -0.75 6.91 13.90
CA TRP A 65 -1.59 5.99 14.66
C TRP A 65 -2.64 6.76 15.45
N SER A 66 -3.88 6.30 15.39
CA SER A 66 -4.99 6.79 16.22
C SER A 66 -5.51 5.70 17.17
N GLY A 67 -5.09 4.46 16.97
CA GLY A 67 -5.37 3.33 17.84
C GLY A 67 -4.53 2.13 17.45
N ALA A 68 -4.28 1.24 18.39
CA ALA A 68 -3.49 0.04 18.13
C ALA A 68 -4.35 -1.05 17.52
N LEU A 69 -3.77 -1.81 16.57
CA LEU A 69 -4.37 -3.06 16.10
C LEU A 69 -4.05 -4.16 17.10
N ARG A 70 -5.00 -5.06 17.33
CA ARG A 70 -4.89 -6.12 18.32
C ARG A 70 -5.02 -7.48 17.69
N PHE A 71 -4.53 -8.49 18.40
CA PHE A 71 -4.62 -9.88 17.97
C PHE A 71 -6.06 -10.28 17.64
N ARG A 72 -6.22 -10.98 16.52
CA ARG A 72 -7.50 -11.49 15.99
C ARG A 72 -8.44 -10.43 15.40
N GLU A 73 -8.13 -9.16 15.48
CA GLU A 73 -8.93 -8.17 14.79
C GLU A 73 -8.76 -8.33 13.28
N THR A 74 -9.81 -8.01 12.53
CA THR A 74 -9.74 -7.88 11.08
C THR A 74 -9.65 -6.39 10.75
N VAL A 75 -8.59 -6.00 10.08
CA VAL A 75 -8.41 -4.62 9.63
C VAL A 75 -8.77 -4.50 8.16
N ASP A 76 -9.54 -3.46 7.85
CA ASP A 76 -9.84 -3.06 6.48
C ASP A 76 -8.89 -1.95 6.11
N ILE A 77 -8.13 -2.13 5.04
CA ILE A 77 -7.18 -1.13 4.54
C ILE A 77 -7.72 -0.59 3.23
N ASP A 78 -8.10 0.68 3.25
CA ASP A 78 -8.55 1.40 2.06
C ASP A 78 -7.35 2.06 1.41
N CYS A 79 -7.18 1.81 0.11
CA CYS A 79 -6.06 2.30 -0.69
C CYS A 79 -6.59 3.23 -1.78
N ALA A 80 -5.99 4.40 -1.91
CA ALA A 80 -6.32 5.34 -2.97
C ALA A 80 -5.09 6.17 -3.31
N VAL A 81 -4.98 6.57 -4.58
CA VAL A 81 -3.92 7.51 -4.96
C VAL A 81 -4.27 8.89 -4.47
N ASP A 82 -3.40 9.48 -3.68
CA ASP A 82 -3.56 10.84 -3.16
C ASP A 82 -3.05 11.88 -4.16
N ARG A 83 -1.95 11.58 -4.86
CA ARG A 83 -1.32 12.52 -5.79
C ARG A 83 -0.55 11.76 -6.88
N TRP A 84 -0.71 12.17 -8.13
CA TRP A 84 0.14 11.73 -9.23
C TRP A 84 1.22 12.78 -9.51
N GLY A 85 2.48 12.37 -9.50
CA GLY A 85 3.60 13.15 -10.03
C GLY A 85 4.04 12.60 -11.39
N ARG A 86 5.16 13.08 -11.89
CA ARG A 86 5.71 12.60 -13.17
C ARG A 86 6.23 11.17 -13.07
N SER A 87 7.14 10.91 -12.12
CA SER A 87 7.73 9.59 -11.86
C SER A 87 7.43 9.10 -10.47
N SER A 88 6.75 9.89 -9.64
CA SER A 88 6.38 9.52 -8.29
C SER A 88 4.87 9.67 -8.11
N PHE A 89 4.33 8.99 -7.10
CA PHE A 89 2.94 9.14 -6.71
C PHE A 89 2.78 8.79 -5.24
N ASP A 90 1.77 9.38 -4.62
CA ASP A 90 1.47 9.15 -3.22
C ASP A 90 0.21 8.30 -3.11
N VAL A 91 0.29 7.26 -2.30
CA VAL A 91 -0.85 6.40 -1.98
C VAL A 91 -1.23 6.61 -0.52
N ALA A 92 -2.50 6.87 -0.29
CA ALA A 92 -3.07 6.96 1.06
C ALA A 92 -3.64 5.59 1.43
N PHE A 93 -3.21 5.07 2.57
CA PHE A 93 -3.75 3.86 3.18
C PHE A 93 -4.44 4.26 4.48
N ARG A 94 -5.66 3.77 4.69
CA ARG A 94 -6.39 3.98 5.95
C ARG A 94 -6.82 2.63 6.49
N GLY A 95 -6.35 2.31 7.68
CA GLY A 95 -6.71 1.05 8.35
C GLY A 95 -7.78 1.28 9.39
N SER A 96 -8.85 0.49 9.33
CA SER A 96 -9.97 0.59 10.26
C SER A 96 -10.41 -0.80 10.73
N VAL A 97 -10.96 -0.85 11.93
CA VAL A 97 -11.57 -2.05 12.50
C VAL A 97 -13.00 -1.68 12.90
N GLY A 98 -13.97 -2.38 12.31
CA GLY A 98 -15.37 -2.07 12.58
C GLY A 98 -15.76 -0.63 12.22
N GLY A 99 -15.13 -0.05 11.23
CA GLY A 99 -15.37 1.33 10.80
C GLY A 99 -14.62 2.40 11.58
N ALA A 100 -13.89 2.04 12.64
CA ALA A 100 -13.10 2.98 13.44
C ALA A 100 -11.65 3.00 12.94
N GLU A 101 -11.18 4.16 12.50
CA GLU A 101 -9.81 4.31 12.01
C GLU A 101 -8.79 4.02 13.13
N ARG A 102 -7.80 3.22 12.82
CA ARG A 102 -6.70 2.87 13.71
C ARG A 102 -5.38 3.47 13.28
N PHE A 103 -5.17 3.61 11.98
CA PHE A 103 -3.94 4.21 11.44
C PHE A 103 -4.17 4.75 10.04
N ALA A 104 -3.28 5.64 9.65
CA ALA A 104 -3.19 6.14 8.29
C ALA A 104 -1.72 6.17 7.86
N VAL A 105 -1.46 5.80 6.61
CA VAL A 105 -0.11 5.84 6.04
C VAL A 105 -0.19 6.56 4.71
N LEU A 106 0.74 7.50 4.50
CA LEU A 106 0.95 8.13 3.20
C LEU A 106 2.31 7.68 2.69
N THR A 107 2.31 6.91 1.61
CA THR A 107 3.53 6.36 1.02
C THR A 107 3.80 7.03 -0.32
N THR A 108 5.01 7.53 -0.50
CA THR A 108 5.48 8.03 -1.79
C THR A 108 6.26 6.91 -2.48
N TYR A 109 5.72 6.46 -3.60
CA TYR A 109 6.38 5.50 -4.49
C TYR A 109 7.04 6.24 -5.64
N VAL A 110 8.19 5.73 -6.08
CA VAL A 110 8.83 6.18 -7.31
C VAL A 110 8.70 5.06 -8.33
N ASN A 111 8.09 5.38 -9.46
CA ASN A 111 8.01 4.49 -10.59
C ASN A 111 9.40 4.36 -11.23
N VAL A 112 9.85 3.12 -11.40
CA VAL A 112 11.17 2.83 -11.97
C VAL A 112 11.00 1.92 -13.19
N SER A 113 12.00 1.94 -14.06
CA SER A 113 12.05 0.94 -15.14
C SER A 113 12.19 -0.44 -14.50
N PRO A 114 11.35 -1.43 -14.91
CA PRO A 114 11.33 -2.74 -14.25
C PRO A 114 12.72 -3.38 -14.14
N GLY A 115 13.03 -3.87 -12.95
CA GLY A 115 14.31 -4.49 -12.64
C GLY A 115 15.45 -3.51 -12.41
N THR A 116 15.17 -2.22 -12.35
CA THR A 116 16.17 -1.17 -12.10
C THR A 116 15.73 -0.28 -10.95
N HIS A 117 16.60 0.64 -10.53
CA HIS A 117 16.22 1.72 -9.62
C HIS A 117 16.18 3.07 -10.33
N THR A 118 16.10 3.05 -11.66
CA THR A 118 16.09 4.26 -12.49
C THR A 118 14.65 4.81 -12.57
N PRO A 119 14.39 6.02 -12.07
CA PRO A 119 13.06 6.62 -12.20
C PRO A 119 12.62 6.74 -13.65
N ALA A 120 11.35 6.49 -13.87
CA ALA A 120 10.73 6.58 -15.19
C ALA A 120 9.32 7.19 -15.03
N PRO A 121 8.83 7.92 -16.05
CA PRO A 121 7.49 8.49 -16.00
C PRO A 121 6.42 7.41 -15.79
N VAL A 122 5.42 7.73 -14.97
CA VAL A 122 4.28 6.83 -14.76
C VAL A 122 3.46 6.77 -16.04
N ALA A 123 3.23 5.56 -16.55
CA ALA A 123 2.47 5.37 -17.78
C ALA A 123 1.00 5.77 -17.59
N ALA A 124 0.39 6.31 -18.64
CA ALA A 124 -1.03 6.69 -18.61
C ALA A 124 -1.93 5.50 -18.28
N ALA A 125 -1.59 4.32 -18.74
CA ALA A 125 -2.34 3.09 -18.44
C ALA A 125 -2.35 2.77 -16.94
N VAL A 126 -1.26 3.05 -16.22
CA VAL A 126 -1.17 2.86 -14.77
C VAL A 126 -2.09 3.86 -14.06
N LYS A 127 -2.05 5.11 -14.44
CA LYS A 127 -2.92 6.15 -13.87
C LYS A 127 -4.39 5.81 -14.07
N SER A 128 -4.74 5.31 -15.25
CA SER A 128 -6.12 4.89 -15.55
C SER A 128 -6.54 3.71 -14.70
N ALA A 129 -5.64 2.74 -14.50
CA ALA A 129 -5.94 1.54 -13.73
C ALA A 129 -6.19 1.83 -12.25
N PHE A 130 -5.41 2.73 -11.64
CA PHE A 130 -5.58 3.11 -10.24
C PHE A 130 -6.64 4.18 -10.01
N GLY A 131 -7.00 4.92 -11.03
CA GLY A 131 -8.04 5.94 -10.96
C GLY A 131 -7.52 7.33 -10.58
N ALA A 132 -8.46 8.26 -10.48
CA ALA A 132 -8.16 9.66 -10.18
C ALA A 132 -7.66 9.84 -8.74
N GLU A 133 -7.00 10.98 -8.50
CA GLU A 133 -6.60 11.39 -7.15
C GLU A 133 -7.80 11.45 -6.22
N SER A 134 -7.59 11.06 -4.96
CA SER A 134 -8.67 10.96 -3.97
C SER A 134 -8.98 12.28 -3.24
N ARG A 135 -8.37 13.36 -3.62
CA ARG A 135 -8.57 14.65 -2.96
C ARG A 135 -9.93 15.25 -3.25
#